data_6f53c0a1c1bd66882e87720f4c85742e
#
_entry.id   6f53c0a1c1bd66882e87720f4c85742e
#
_cell.length_a   1.000
_cell.length_b   1.000
_cell.length_c   1.000
_cell.angle_alpha   90.00
_cell.angle_beta   90.00
_cell.angle_gamma   90.00
#
_symmetry.space_group_name_H-M   'P 1'
#
loop_
_entity.id
_entity.type
_entity.pdbx_description
1 polymer ?
#
loop_
_entity_poly.entity_id
_entity_poly.type
_entity_poly.pdbx_seq_one_letter_code
_entity_poly.pdbx_strand_id
1 'polypeptide(L)'
;DMRDKSKVSFPVGVGVDMIAPNPVDRTGDPGIGLDDVGHRVLTYKDLVSLAPNKDTRAPTRFIEIHLTGNMERFMWSLDGEQLSENPEPYRFARNERVRMRLVNDTMMTHPMHLHGHFW
;
A
#
# COMPACT_ATOMS: atom_id res chain seq x y z
N ASP A 1 2.21 19.06 3.24
CA ASP A 1 2.28 19.45 1.83
C ASP A 1 1.80 18.30 0.95
N MET A 2 0.92 18.61 0.01
CA MET A 2 0.43 17.64 -0.97
C MET A 2 1.36 17.57 -2.19
N ARG A 3 1.56 16.37 -2.73
CA ARG A 3 2.17 16.20 -4.05
C ARG A 3 1.28 16.90 -5.11
N ASP A 4 1.89 17.46 -6.14
CA ASP A 4 1.15 18.02 -7.27
C ASP A 4 0.22 16.95 -7.87
N LYS A 5 -1.07 17.27 -7.93
CA LYS A 5 -2.12 16.37 -8.45
C LYS A 5 -1.88 15.95 -9.91
N SER A 6 -1.17 16.77 -10.68
CA SER A 6 -0.80 16.45 -12.06
C SER A 6 0.21 15.31 -12.19
N LYS A 7 0.89 14.94 -11.09
CA LYS A 7 1.92 13.89 -11.08
C LYS A 7 1.39 12.50 -10.70
N VAL A 8 0.10 12.37 -10.49
CA VAL A 8 -0.55 11.08 -10.22
C VAL A 8 -1.40 10.65 -11.39
N SER A 9 -1.51 9.33 -11.62
CA SER A 9 -2.21 8.75 -12.76
C SER A 9 -3.67 8.40 -12.46
N PHE A 10 -4.12 8.56 -11.23
CA PHE A 10 -5.49 8.23 -10.82
C PHE A 10 -6.35 9.50 -10.69
N PRO A 11 -7.70 9.39 -10.78
CA PRO A 11 -8.60 10.52 -10.64
C PRO A 11 -8.54 11.11 -9.23
N VAL A 12 -8.48 12.42 -9.13
CA VAL A 12 -8.45 13.16 -7.86
C VAL A 12 -9.80 13.83 -7.65
N GLY A 13 -10.68 13.14 -6.97
CA GLY A 13 -12.01 13.60 -6.59
C GLY A 13 -12.20 13.65 -5.07
N VAL A 14 -13.45 13.50 -4.65
CA VAL A 14 -13.83 13.53 -3.22
C VAL A 14 -13.19 12.40 -2.40
N GLY A 15 -12.84 11.29 -3.03
CA GLY A 15 -12.13 10.16 -2.40
C GLY A 15 -10.64 10.37 -2.15
N VAL A 16 -10.09 11.55 -2.51
CA VAL A 16 -8.65 11.86 -2.36
C VAL A 16 -8.52 13.26 -1.75
N ASP A 17 -8.34 13.34 -0.44
CA ASP A 17 -8.12 14.61 0.25
C ASP A 17 -6.65 15.00 0.30
N MET A 18 -5.74 14.02 0.19
CA MET A 18 -4.30 14.27 0.18
C MET A 18 -3.56 13.25 -0.67
N ILE A 19 -2.34 13.60 -1.06
CA ILE A 19 -1.39 12.74 -1.76
C ILE A 19 -0.03 12.90 -1.07
N ALA A 20 0.60 11.80 -0.69
CA ALA A 20 1.89 11.84 -0.02
C ALA A 20 2.94 12.57 -0.89
N PRO A 21 3.61 13.60 -0.39
CA PRO A 21 4.56 14.38 -1.20
C PRO A 21 5.80 13.58 -1.57
N ASN A 22 6.22 12.69 -0.70
CA ASN A 22 7.40 11.85 -0.89
C ASN A 22 7.21 10.49 -0.17
N PRO A 23 6.45 9.57 -0.75
CA PRO A 23 6.29 8.25 -0.17
C PRO A 23 7.62 7.48 -0.22
N VAL A 24 8.02 6.93 0.92
CA VAL A 24 9.25 6.16 1.08
C VAL A 24 8.96 4.82 1.74
N ASP A 25 9.80 3.82 1.46
CA ASP A 25 9.74 2.53 2.16
C ASP A 25 10.25 2.71 3.60
N ARG A 26 9.35 2.57 4.56
CA ARG A 26 9.64 2.65 6.00
C ARG A 26 9.44 1.32 6.73
N THR A 27 9.38 0.23 6.01
CA THR A 27 9.14 -1.10 6.60
C THR A 27 10.29 -1.57 7.48
N GLY A 28 11.48 -0.98 7.35
CA GLY A 28 12.62 -1.22 8.23
C GLY A 28 12.73 -0.26 9.42
N ASP A 29 11.84 0.74 9.51
CA ASP A 29 11.89 1.72 10.59
C ASP A 29 11.11 1.22 11.80
N PRO A 30 11.55 1.52 13.03
CA PRO A 30 10.76 1.27 14.23
C PRO A 30 9.50 2.14 14.26
N GLY A 31 8.52 1.77 15.08
CA GLY A 31 7.34 2.60 15.31
C GLY A 31 7.72 3.94 15.94
N ILE A 32 6.81 4.92 15.85
CA ILE A 32 7.00 6.27 16.40
C ILE A 32 7.33 6.18 17.91
N GLY A 33 8.41 6.83 18.31
CA GLY A 33 8.88 6.84 19.69
C GLY A 33 9.66 5.60 20.13
N LEU A 34 9.99 4.68 19.21
CA LEU A 34 10.71 3.45 19.49
C LEU A 34 12.15 3.45 18.94
N ASP A 35 12.63 4.60 18.50
CA ASP A 35 13.97 4.72 17.89
C ASP A 35 15.13 4.52 18.88
N ASP A 36 14.89 4.83 20.17
CA ASP A 36 15.95 4.78 21.20
C ASP A 36 15.38 4.26 22.53
N VAL A 37 15.02 3.00 22.57
CA VAL A 37 14.39 2.36 23.74
C VAL A 37 15.32 1.37 24.46
N GLY A 38 16.57 1.27 24.07
CA GLY A 38 17.58 0.42 24.73
C GLY A 38 17.39 -1.09 24.50
N HIS A 39 16.47 -1.50 23.64
CA HIS A 39 16.28 -2.89 23.24
C HIS A 39 15.89 -2.97 21.75
N ARG A 40 16.02 -4.17 21.16
CA ARG A 40 15.62 -4.39 19.76
C ARG A 40 14.10 -4.22 19.62
N VAL A 41 13.69 -3.42 18.63
CA VAL A 41 12.28 -3.22 18.25
C VAL A 41 11.98 -4.05 17.01
N LEU A 42 10.83 -4.70 16.99
CA LEU A 42 10.33 -5.43 15.83
C LEU A 42 9.93 -4.46 14.72
N THR A 43 10.41 -4.70 13.52
CA THR A 43 10.02 -3.96 12.31
C THR A 43 9.34 -4.89 11.32
N TYR A 44 8.66 -4.34 10.31
CA TYR A 44 8.05 -5.17 9.26
C TYR A 44 9.08 -6.01 8.49
N LYS A 45 10.31 -5.52 8.33
CA LYS A 45 11.39 -6.28 7.68
C LYS A 45 11.87 -7.49 8.48
N ASP A 46 11.57 -7.56 9.76
CA ASP A 46 11.88 -8.71 10.59
C ASP A 46 10.88 -9.86 10.42
N LEU A 47 9.71 -9.58 9.83
CA LEU A 47 8.66 -10.57 9.64
C LEU A 47 8.97 -11.44 8.43
N VAL A 48 9.06 -12.74 8.67
CA VAL A 48 9.28 -13.75 7.63
C VAL A 48 8.27 -14.89 7.79
N SER A 49 7.90 -15.52 6.69
CA SER A 49 7.01 -16.68 6.75
C SER A 49 7.71 -17.86 7.43
N LEU A 50 6.95 -18.67 8.20
CA LEU A 50 7.48 -19.88 8.85
C LEU A 50 8.00 -20.90 7.84
N ALA A 51 7.36 -21.01 6.69
CA ALA A 51 7.80 -21.88 5.61
C ALA A 51 8.34 -21.04 4.45
N PRO A 52 9.44 -21.48 3.80
CA PRO A 52 9.96 -20.78 2.63
C PRO A 52 8.91 -20.70 1.52
N ASN A 53 8.88 -19.59 0.79
CA ASN A 53 8.07 -19.49 -0.40
C ASN A 53 8.59 -20.46 -1.46
N LYS A 54 7.73 -21.37 -1.89
CA LYS A 54 8.08 -22.39 -2.90
C LYS A 54 8.24 -21.81 -4.29
N ASP A 55 7.60 -20.68 -4.58
CA ASP A 55 7.72 -19.98 -5.85
C ASP A 55 8.80 -18.90 -5.77
N THR A 56 9.95 -19.20 -6.35
CA THR A 56 11.12 -18.32 -6.36
C THR A 56 11.28 -17.55 -7.68
N ARG A 57 10.32 -17.66 -8.60
CA ARG A 57 10.38 -16.95 -9.90
C ARG A 57 10.42 -15.44 -9.68
N ALA A 58 11.11 -14.72 -10.57
CA ALA A 58 11.02 -13.28 -10.60
C ALA A 58 9.60 -12.83 -11.00
N PRO A 59 9.09 -11.72 -10.45
CA PRO A 59 7.84 -11.15 -10.93
C PRO A 59 7.93 -10.76 -12.40
N THR A 60 6.90 -11.07 -13.16
CA THR A 60 6.79 -10.74 -14.59
C THR A 60 6.03 -9.44 -14.82
N ARG A 61 5.29 -8.98 -13.80
CA ARG A 61 4.54 -7.74 -13.83
C ARG A 61 4.69 -7.00 -12.51
N PHE A 62 4.71 -5.68 -12.60
CA PHE A 62 4.72 -4.77 -11.46
C PHE A 62 3.46 -3.91 -11.51
N ILE A 63 2.75 -3.80 -10.39
CA ILE A 63 1.63 -2.88 -10.23
C ILE A 63 1.86 -2.02 -9.00
N GLU A 64 1.43 -0.77 -9.07
CA GLU A 64 1.41 0.16 -7.95
C GLU A 64 -0.03 0.57 -7.68
N ILE A 65 -0.45 0.47 -6.44
CA ILE A 65 -1.80 0.83 -5.99
C ILE A 65 -1.66 1.87 -4.90
N HIS A 66 -2.34 2.98 -5.08
CA HIS A 66 -2.41 4.05 -4.10
C HIS A 66 -3.59 3.85 -3.16
N LEU A 67 -3.29 3.77 -1.87
CA LEU A 67 -4.30 3.77 -0.82
C LEU A 67 -4.64 5.23 -0.57
N THR A 68 -5.79 5.64 -1.04
CA THR A 68 -6.29 7.00 -0.97
C THR A 68 -7.51 7.10 -0.05
N GLY A 69 -7.95 8.28 0.28
CA GLY A 69 -9.08 8.44 1.16
C GLY A 69 -9.42 9.91 1.44
N ASN A 70 -10.50 10.09 2.18
CA ASN A 70 -10.92 11.37 2.69
C ASN A 70 -11.17 11.24 4.20
N MET A 71 -10.31 11.85 5.01
CA MET A 71 -10.34 11.71 6.46
C MET A 71 -11.55 12.39 7.09
N GLU A 72 -12.00 13.52 6.56
CA GLU A 72 -13.18 14.22 7.07
C GLU A 72 -14.47 13.42 6.84
N ARG A 73 -14.50 12.63 5.76
CA ARG A 73 -15.66 11.81 5.37
C ARG A 73 -15.53 10.36 5.77
N PHE A 74 -14.43 9.96 6.41
CA PHE A 74 -14.15 8.57 6.78
C PHE A 74 -14.27 7.60 5.60
N MET A 75 -13.74 8.00 4.45
CA MET A 75 -13.83 7.26 3.20
C MET A 75 -12.47 6.71 2.81
N TRP A 76 -12.44 5.47 2.35
CA TRP A 76 -11.30 4.87 1.68
C TRP A 76 -11.56 4.70 0.18
N SER A 77 -10.50 4.85 -0.60
CA SER A 77 -10.48 4.57 -2.02
C SER A 77 -9.17 3.90 -2.41
N LEU A 78 -9.14 3.24 -3.54
CA LEU A 78 -7.93 2.71 -4.16
C LEU A 78 -7.75 3.41 -5.50
N ASP A 79 -6.58 3.97 -5.75
CA ASP A 79 -6.30 4.79 -6.94
C ASP A 79 -7.37 5.86 -7.18
N GLY A 80 -7.89 6.45 -6.10
CA GLY A 80 -8.90 7.50 -6.14
C GLY A 80 -10.35 7.03 -6.34
N GLU A 81 -10.58 5.74 -6.54
CA GLU A 81 -11.93 5.18 -6.79
C GLU A 81 -12.43 4.39 -5.58
N GLN A 82 -13.70 4.59 -5.22
CA GLN A 82 -14.37 3.84 -4.18
C GLN A 82 -15.00 2.58 -4.74
N LEU A 83 -15.15 1.54 -3.93
CA LEU A 83 -15.82 0.30 -4.34
C LEU A 83 -17.25 0.55 -4.82
N SER A 84 -17.95 1.52 -4.24
CA SER A 84 -19.31 1.91 -4.65
C SER A 84 -19.40 2.51 -6.05
N GLU A 85 -18.29 2.94 -6.62
CA GLU A 85 -18.20 3.47 -7.99
C GLU A 85 -18.00 2.36 -9.03
N ASN A 86 -17.97 1.08 -8.61
CA ASN A 86 -17.72 -0.10 -9.45
C ASN A 86 -16.43 0.02 -10.27
N PRO A 87 -15.28 0.27 -9.64
CA PRO A 87 -14.02 0.39 -10.36
C PRO A 87 -13.68 -0.92 -11.09
N GLU A 88 -12.94 -0.81 -12.18
CA GLU A 88 -12.42 -1.98 -12.87
C GLU A 88 -11.50 -2.80 -11.93
N PRO A 89 -11.73 -4.13 -11.80
CA PRO A 89 -10.92 -4.96 -10.91
C PRO A 89 -9.49 -5.10 -11.43
N TYR A 90 -8.53 -5.17 -10.52
CA TYR A 90 -7.17 -5.59 -10.86
C TYR A 90 -7.18 -7.06 -11.28
N ARG A 91 -6.86 -7.34 -12.54
CA ARG A 91 -6.92 -8.68 -13.11
C ARG A 91 -5.56 -9.36 -13.03
N PHE A 92 -5.54 -10.61 -12.60
CA PHE A 92 -4.35 -11.44 -12.52
C PHE A 92 -4.57 -12.70 -13.36
N ALA A 93 -3.56 -13.10 -14.12
CA ALA A 93 -3.59 -14.36 -14.83
C ALA A 93 -3.21 -15.52 -13.89
N ARG A 94 -3.74 -16.71 -14.18
CA ARG A 94 -3.35 -17.90 -13.43
C ARG A 94 -1.84 -18.14 -13.54
N ASN A 95 -1.21 -18.44 -12.42
CA ASN A 95 0.25 -18.66 -12.29
C ASN A 95 1.10 -17.42 -12.63
N GLU A 96 0.51 -16.26 -12.77
CA GLU A 96 1.26 -15.00 -12.89
C GLU A 96 1.92 -14.66 -11.55
N ARG A 97 3.18 -14.23 -11.59
CA ARG A 97 3.85 -13.69 -10.42
C ARG A 97 3.93 -12.18 -10.55
N VAL A 98 3.23 -11.48 -9.67
CA VAL A 98 3.09 -10.03 -9.68
C VAL A 98 3.76 -9.43 -8.47
N ARG A 99 4.53 -8.36 -8.65
CA ARG A 99 4.95 -7.49 -7.54
C ARG A 99 3.97 -6.36 -7.39
N MET A 100 3.35 -6.29 -6.22
CA MET A 100 2.42 -5.24 -5.86
C MET A 100 3.11 -4.26 -4.90
N ARG A 101 3.10 -2.97 -5.25
CA ARG A 101 3.53 -1.89 -4.36
C ARG A 101 2.29 -1.17 -3.87
N LEU A 102 2.17 -1.05 -2.57
CA LEU A 102 1.11 -0.28 -1.93
C LEU A 102 1.69 1.04 -1.45
N VAL A 103 1.12 2.14 -1.88
CA VAL A 103 1.52 3.49 -1.48
C VAL A 103 0.38 4.10 -0.67
N ASN A 104 0.60 4.35 0.61
CA ASN A 104 -0.40 5.01 1.44
C ASN A 104 -0.26 6.54 1.28
N ASP A 105 -1.18 7.13 0.56
CA ASP A 105 -1.25 8.58 0.35
C ASP A 105 -2.05 9.30 1.45
N THR A 106 -2.47 8.59 2.49
CA THR A 106 -3.23 9.15 3.63
C THR A 106 -2.36 9.24 4.89
N MET A 107 -2.89 9.89 5.91
CA MET A 107 -2.31 9.87 7.27
C MET A 107 -2.90 8.77 8.15
N MET A 108 -3.78 7.92 7.60
CA MET A 108 -4.42 6.82 8.32
C MET A 108 -3.68 5.51 8.07
N THR A 109 -3.62 4.66 9.10
CA THR A 109 -3.15 3.28 8.93
C THR A 109 -4.16 2.48 8.12
N HIS A 110 -3.70 1.78 7.10
CA HIS A 110 -4.54 0.95 6.25
C HIS A 110 -3.96 -0.47 6.16
N PRO A 111 -4.35 -1.39 7.04
CA PRO A 111 -3.96 -2.80 6.92
C PRO A 111 -4.52 -3.39 5.62
N MET A 112 -3.68 -4.07 4.87
CA MET A 112 -4.09 -4.70 3.62
C MET A 112 -4.04 -6.22 3.75
N HIS A 113 -5.01 -6.88 3.15
CA HIS A 113 -5.10 -8.33 3.14
C HIS A 113 -5.63 -8.81 1.78
N LEU A 114 -4.92 -9.74 1.16
CA LEU A 114 -5.36 -10.38 -0.08
C LEU A 114 -5.93 -11.76 0.25
N HIS A 115 -7.22 -11.95 -0.04
CA HIS A 115 -7.90 -13.21 0.23
C HIS A 115 -7.27 -14.37 -0.52
N GLY A 116 -7.02 -15.48 0.20
CA GLY A 116 -6.46 -16.71 -0.37
C GLY A 116 -4.97 -16.67 -0.69
N HIS A 117 -4.26 -15.62 -0.32
CA HIS A 117 -2.83 -15.47 -0.59
C HIS A 117 -2.10 -14.96 0.66
N PHE A 118 -0.79 -15.20 0.69
CA PHE A 118 0.16 -14.58 1.61
C PHE A 118 1.00 -13.57 0.83
N TRP A 119 1.35 -12.49 1.50
CA TRP A 119 2.21 -11.42 0.97
C TRP A 119 3.68 -11.72 1.26
#